data_126193f0174622b6f10e8ed382b90e50
#
_entry.id   126193f0174622b6f10e8ed382b90e50
#
_cell.length_a   1.000
_cell.length_b   1.000
_cell.length_c   1.000
_cell.angle_alpha   90.00
_cell.angle_beta   90.00
_cell.angle_gamma   90.00
#
_symmetry.space_group_name_H-M   'P 1'
#
loop_
_entity.id
_entity.type
_entity.pdbx_description
1 polymer ?
#
loop_
_entity_poly.entity_id
_entity_poly.type
_entity_poly.pdbx_seq_one_letter_code
_entity_poly.pdbx_strand_id
1 'polypeptide(L)'
;MFEIIVQHHFCAAHALRGYDGKCANIHGHNFGVEARITGKQLDATGILVDFKDVKAALTSIIDVLDHQTLNDLPAFREMNPSSENIAKYFYDELVGRLPEHVRLIEIRIQETASYAAIYRP
;
A
#
# COMPACT_ATOMS: atom_id res chain seq x y z
N MET A 1 13.08 -16.39 12.54
CA MET A 1 12.50 -15.37 11.64
C MET A 1 11.07 -15.13 12.04
N PHE A 2 10.74 -13.88 12.28
CA PHE A 2 9.36 -13.47 12.57
C PHE A 2 8.78 -12.71 11.38
N GLU A 3 7.48 -12.70 11.30
CA GLU A 3 6.76 -11.98 10.27
C GLU A 3 5.56 -11.32 10.90
N ILE A 4 5.35 -10.03 10.62
CA ILE A 4 4.18 -9.30 11.03
C ILE A 4 3.43 -8.77 9.82
N ILE A 5 2.11 -8.60 9.98
CA ILE A 5 1.23 -8.07 8.96
C ILE A 5 0.47 -6.91 9.57
N VAL A 6 0.50 -5.76 8.90
CA VAL A 6 -0.25 -4.57 9.30
C VAL A 6 -1.17 -4.18 8.16
N GLN A 7 -2.44 -3.99 8.47
CA GLN A 7 -3.47 -3.63 7.50
C GLN A 7 -4.00 -2.21 7.75
N HIS A 8 -4.33 -1.53 6.68
CA HIS A 8 -4.98 -0.24 6.70
C HIS A 8 -5.90 -0.13 5.48
N HIS A 9 -6.64 0.96 5.35
CA HIS A 9 -7.54 1.18 4.22
C HIS A 9 -7.65 2.65 3.89
N PHE A 10 -8.08 2.93 2.66
CA PHE A 10 -8.36 4.28 2.18
C PHE A 10 -9.42 4.24 1.09
N CYS A 11 -10.11 5.35 0.90
CA CYS A 11 -11.09 5.53 -0.16
C CYS A 11 -10.49 6.41 -1.24
N ALA A 12 -10.55 5.99 -2.49
CA ALA A 12 -10.06 6.80 -3.60
C ALA A 12 -10.78 6.45 -4.89
N ALA A 13 -10.77 7.39 -5.83
CA ALA A 13 -11.25 7.18 -7.18
C ALA A 13 -10.09 7.02 -8.14
N HIS A 14 -10.26 6.23 -9.17
CA HIS A 14 -9.30 6.06 -10.24
C HIS A 14 -9.96 5.71 -11.56
N ALA A 15 -9.20 5.85 -12.63
CA ALA A 15 -9.57 5.40 -13.97
C ALA A 15 -8.33 4.79 -14.64
N LEU A 16 -8.53 3.74 -15.42
CA LEU A 16 -7.45 3.10 -16.19
C LEU A 16 -7.43 3.70 -17.60
N ARG A 17 -6.40 4.49 -17.90
CA ARG A 17 -6.21 5.08 -19.23
C ARG A 17 -5.78 4.00 -20.22
N GLY A 18 -6.38 4.01 -21.41
CA GLY A 18 -6.06 3.03 -22.45
C GLY A 18 -6.70 1.66 -22.24
N TYR A 19 -7.53 1.50 -21.22
CA TYR A 19 -8.24 0.25 -20.96
C TYR A 19 -9.57 0.21 -21.71
N ASP A 20 -9.87 -0.92 -22.33
CA ASP A 20 -11.14 -1.15 -23.02
C ASP A 20 -12.13 -1.83 -22.08
N GLY A 21 -13.00 -1.04 -21.47
CA GLY A 21 -13.99 -1.51 -20.50
C GLY A 21 -14.40 -0.44 -19.50
N LYS A 22 -15.25 -0.83 -18.55
CA LYS A 22 -15.81 0.09 -17.54
C LYS A 22 -14.77 0.75 -16.66
N CYS A 23 -13.63 0.09 -16.41
CA CYS A 23 -12.56 0.62 -15.60
C CYS A 23 -11.83 1.82 -16.22
N ALA A 24 -12.06 2.11 -17.52
CA ALA A 24 -11.62 3.34 -18.16
C ALA A 24 -12.37 4.56 -17.63
N ASN A 25 -13.54 4.38 -17.04
CA ASN A 25 -14.33 5.45 -16.42
C ASN A 25 -13.90 5.64 -14.96
N ILE A 26 -14.02 6.88 -14.47
CA ILE A 26 -13.75 7.16 -13.06
C ILE A 26 -14.71 6.38 -12.18
N HIS A 27 -14.17 5.68 -11.21
CA HIS A 27 -14.90 4.91 -10.21
C HIS A 27 -14.11 4.85 -8.91
N GLY A 28 -14.80 4.56 -7.81
CA GLY A 28 -14.20 4.56 -6.47
C GLY A 28 -14.20 3.19 -5.83
N HIS A 29 -13.22 2.99 -4.94
CA HIS A 29 -13.10 1.80 -4.12
C HIS A 29 -12.70 2.16 -2.69
N ASN A 30 -13.07 1.27 -1.76
CA ASN A 30 -12.43 1.19 -0.46
C ASN A 30 -11.23 0.25 -0.60
N PHE A 31 -10.05 0.83 -0.82
CA PHE A 31 -8.84 0.03 -0.97
C PHE A 31 -8.34 -0.45 0.38
N GLY A 32 -8.02 -1.75 0.47
CA GLY A 32 -7.24 -2.28 1.59
C GLY A 32 -5.76 -2.25 1.23
N VAL A 33 -4.92 -1.94 2.20
CA VAL A 33 -3.47 -2.04 2.07
C VAL A 33 -2.93 -2.93 3.19
N GLU A 34 -2.08 -3.88 2.83
CA GLU A 34 -1.47 -4.81 3.77
C GLU A 34 0.04 -4.82 3.55
N ALA A 35 0.79 -4.51 4.61
CA ALA A 35 2.25 -4.56 4.63
C ALA A 35 2.70 -5.81 5.38
N ARG A 36 3.58 -6.60 4.75
CA ARG A 36 4.18 -7.80 5.34
C ARG A 36 5.66 -7.53 5.59
N ILE A 37 6.05 -7.63 6.86
CA ILE A 37 7.38 -7.24 7.35
C ILE A 37 8.01 -8.41 8.09
N THR A 38 9.30 -8.67 7.87
CA THR A 38 10.04 -9.75 8.50
C THR A 38 11.28 -9.25 9.22
N GLY A 39 11.75 -10.03 10.20
CA GLY A 39 12.99 -9.79 10.90
C GLY A 39 13.33 -10.94 11.85
N LYS A 40 14.57 -10.93 12.35
CA LYS A 40 15.07 -12.00 13.19
C LYS A 40 15.08 -11.66 14.68
N GLN A 41 15.20 -10.37 15.01
CA GLN A 41 15.45 -9.93 16.38
C GLN A 41 14.25 -9.19 16.94
N LEU A 42 13.85 -9.61 18.13
CA LEU A 42 12.84 -8.92 18.92
C LEU A 42 13.52 -8.01 19.94
N ASP A 43 12.85 -6.92 20.32
CA ASP A 43 13.32 -6.07 21.41
C ASP A 43 13.11 -6.73 22.78
N ALA A 44 13.44 -6.00 23.85
CA ALA A 44 13.32 -6.50 25.22
C ALA A 44 11.88 -6.84 25.64
N THR A 45 10.88 -6.31 24.93
CA THR A 45 9.45 -6.58 25.18
C THR A 45 8.91 -7.70 24.29
N GLY A 46 9.74 -8.28 23.41
CA GLY A 46 9.33 -9.34 22.51
C GLY A 46 8.67 -8.84 21.22
N ILE A 47 8.94 -7.61 20.83
CA ILE A 47 8.32 -6.95 19.67
C ILE A 47 9.36 -6.83 18.54
N LEU A 48 8.96 -7.21 17.33
CA LEU A 48 9.77 -7.03 16.13
C LEU A 48 9.83 -5.55 15.71
N VAL A 49 8.68 -4.95 15.54
CA VAL A 49 8.47 -3.52 15.34
C VAL A 49 7.03 -3.21 15.80
N ASP A 50 6.85 -2.09 16.47
CA ASP A 50 5.53 -1.74 17.00
C ASP A 50 4.52 -1.58 15.86
N PHE A 51 3.39 -2.26 15.96
CA PHE A 51 2.29 -2.14 15.00
C PHE A 51 1.83 -0.69 14.83
N LYS A 52 1.86 0.10 15.91
CA LYS A 52 1.48 1.53 15.86
C LYS A 52 2.41 2.33 14.97
N ASP A 53 3.70 2.03 14.99
CA ASP A 53 4.70 2.75 14.18
C ASP A 53 4.50 2.43 12.69
N VAL A 54 4.26 1.17 12.37
CA VAL A 54 3.95 0.77 10.98
C VAL A 54 2.63 1.38 10.52
N LYS A 55 1.62 1.36 11.39
CA LYS A 55 0.32 1.97 11.09
C LYS A 55 0.45 3.48 10.84
N ALA A 56 1.23 4.17 11.65
CA ALA A 56 1.49 5.59 11.48
C ALA A 56 2.23 5.89 10.16
N ALA A 57 3.19 5.08 9.78
CA ALA A 57 3.89 5.20 8.50
C ALA A 57 2.92 5.00 7.32
N LEU A 58 2.06 3.98 7.39
CA LEU A 58 1.02 3.77 6.39
C LEU A 58 0.04 4.94 6.33
N THR A 59 -0.38 5.48 7.48
CA THR A 59 -1.28 6.63 7.53
C THR A 59 -0.69 7.84 6.82
N SER A 60 0.61 8.11 6.99
CA SER A 60 1.28 9.22 6.30
C SER A 60 1.24 9.07 4.77
N ILE A 61 1.36 7.84 4.27
CA ILE A 61 1.25 7.55 2.84
C ILE A 61 -0.20 7.68 2.38
N ILE A 62 -1.13 7.11 3.15
CA ILE A 62 -2.56 7.11 2.86
C ILE A 62 -3.13 8.52 2.81
N ASP A 63 -2.69 9.42 3.69
CA ASP A 63 -3.21 10.79 3.75
C ASP A 63 -3.06 11.56 2.43
N VAL A 64 -2.09 11.19 1.60
CA VAL A 64 -1.90 11.77 0.26
C VAL A 64 -2.94 11.23 -0.73
N LEU A 65 -3.42 10.01 -0.53
CA LEU A 65 -4.27 9.28 -1.47
C LEU A 65 -5.76 9.32 -1.11
N ASP A 66 -6.03 9.39 0.19
CA ASP A 66 -7.39 9.22 0.71
C ASP A 66 -8.34 10.34 0.24
N HIS A 67 -9.51 9.94 -0.24
CA HIS A 67 -10.52 10.84 -0.77
C HIS A 67 -10.04 11.69 -1.96
N GLN A 68 -9.08 11.16 -2.72
CA GLN A 68 -8.55 11.79 -3.92
C GLN A 68 -8.92 11.01 -5.17
N THR A 69 -8.86 11.68 -6.33
CA THR A 69 -8.79 11.03 -7.62
C THR A 69 -7.33 10.76 -7.91
N LEU A 70 -6.92 9.50 -7.87
CA LEU A 70 -5.50 9.11 -7.93
C LEU A 70 -4.83 9.57 -9.22
N ASN A 71 -5.58 9.60 -10.34
CA ASN A 71 -5.07 10.05 -11.63
C ASN A 71 -4.55 11.48 -11.61
N ASP A 72 -5.03 12.34 -10.70
CA ASP A 72 -4.63 13.73 -10.58
C ASP A 72 -3.35 13.91 -9.75
N LEU A 73 -2.92 12.88 -9.04
CA LEU A 73 -1.71 12.94 -8.22
C LEU A 73 -0.46 12.80 -9.08
N PRO A 74 0.64 13.50 -8.73
CA PRO A 74 1.88 13.43 -9.51
C PRO A 74 2.38 12.02 -9.79
N ALA A 75 2.26 11.11 -8.82
CA ALA A 75 2.71 9.73 -8.96
C ALA A 75 1.98 8.94 -10.04
N PHE A 76 0.74 9.35 -10.38
CA PHE A 76 -0.12 8.60 -11.30
C PHE A 76 -0.54 9.40 -12.54
N ARG A 77 0.12 10.52 -12.83
CA ARG A 77 -0.18 11.30 -14.04
C ARG A 77 0.22 10.58 -15.32
N GLU A 78 1.36 9.91 -15.30
CA GLU A 78 1.90 9.19 -16.47
C GLU A 78 1.75 7.68 -16.35
N MET A 79 1.47 7.19 -15.14
CA MET A 79 1.34 5.78 -14.81
C MET A 79 -0.08 5.53 -14.30
N ASN A 80 -0.75 4.53 -14.84
CA ASN A 80 -2.10 4.19 -14.38
C ASN A 80 -2.11 3.85 -12.88
N PRO A 81 -3.09 4.35 -12.12
CA PRO A 81 -3.29 3.93 -10.74
C PRO A 81 -4.01 2.58 -10.65
N SER A 82 -3.46 1.57 -11.31
CA SER A 82 -3.88 0.18 -11.16
C SER A 82 -3.55 -0.32 -9.76
N SER A 83 -4.19 -1.40 -9.32
CA SER A 83 -3.87 -2.01 -8.02
C SER A 83 -2.39 -2.41 -7.94
N GLU A 84 -1.80 -2.88 -9.05
CA GLU A 84 -0.38 -3.23 -9.14
C GLU A 84 0.52 -2.01 -8.92
N ASN A 85 0.23 -0.92 -9.60
CA ASN A 85 1.02 0.33 -9.47
C ASN A 85 0.81 1.00 -8.11
N ILE A 86 -0.39 0.91 -7.55
CA ILE A 86 -0.65 1.38 -6.19
C ILE A 86 0.17 0.55 -5.19
N ALA A 87 0.23 -0.77 -5.35
CA ALA A 87 1.03 -1.64 -4.48
C ALA A 87 2.51 -1.28 -4.53
N LYS A 88 3.07 -1.06 -5.72
CA LYS A 88 4.46 -0.63 -5.89
C LYS A 88 4.70 0.75 -5.27
N TYR A 89 3.77 1.69 -5.45
CA TYR A 89 3.85 3.01 -4.84
C TYR A 89 3.95 2.92 -3.31
N PHE A 90 3.08 2.13 -2.68
CA PHE A 90 3.14 1.92 -1.23
C PHE A 90 4.45 1.26 -0.79
N TYR A 91 4.94 0.30 -1.56
CA TYR A 91 6.21 -0.35 -1.25
C TYR A 91 7.36 0.66 -1.24
N ASP A 92 7.47 1.44 -2.31
CA ASP A 92 8.55 2.42 -2.47
C ASP A 92 8.50 3.50 -1.39
N GLU A 93 7.29 3.90 -0.96
CA GLU A 93 7.12 4.90 0.08
C GLU A 93 7.35 4.34 1.49
N LEU A 94 6.96 3.10 1.74
CA LEU A 94 7.05 2.50 3.07
C LEU A 94 8.46 1.99 3.40
N VAL A 95 9.18 1.47 2.43
CA VAL A 95 10.47 0.79 2.65
C VAL A 95 11.48 1.71 3.35
N GLY A 96 11.50 2.99 3.03
CA GLY A 96 12.41 3.98 3.64
C GLY A 96 11.96 4.48 5.01
N ARG A 97 10.79 4.08 5.48
CA ARG A 97 10.21 4.52 6.77
C ARG A 97 10.32 3.47 7.85
N LEU A 98 10.84 2.29 7.53
CA LEU A 98 10.98 1.17 8.46
C LEU A 98 12.39 1.12 9.06
N PRO A 99 12.54 0.58 10.30
CA PRO A 99 13.85 0.42 10.92
C PRO A 99 14.74 -0.55 10.13
N GLU A 100 16.05 -0.40 10.24
CA GLU A 100 17.02 -1.20 9.48
C GLU A 100 17.02 -2.70 9.83
N HIS A 101 16.57 -3.06 11.02
CA HIS A 101 16.57 -4.46 11.47
C HIS A 101 15.42 -5.30 10.90
N VAL A 102 14.51 -4.68 10.15
CA VAL A 102 13.38 -5.36 9.50
C VAL A 102 13.41 -5.15 8.00
N ARG A 103 12.72 -6.03 7.29
CA ARG A 103 12.60 -5.98 5.83
C ARG A 103 11.13 -6.01 5.42
N LEU A 104 10.75 -5.08 4.56
CA LEU A 104 9.45 -5.11 3.90
C LEU A 104 9.47 -6.21 2.84
N ILE A 105 8.61 -7.21 2.98
CA ILE A 105 8.53 -8.33 2.04
C ILE A 105 7.65 -7.95 0.86
N GLU A 106 6.47 -7.43 1.14
CA GLU A 106 5.48 -7.15 0.12
C GLU A 106 4.44 -6.14 0.60
N ILE A 107 3.80 -5.54 -0.38
CA ILE A 107 2.55 -4.78 -0.20
C ILE A 107 1.45 -5.47 -0.98
N ARG A 108 0.30 -5.66 -0.35
CA ARG A 108 -0.92 -6.14 -0.99
C ARG A 108 -1.95 -5.03 -1.02
N ILE A 109 -2.50 -4.76 -2.20
CA ILE A 109 -3.63 -3.84 -2.38
C ILE A 109 -4.86 -4.65 -2.71
N GLN A 110 -5.87 -4.53 -1.86
CA GLN A 110 -7.18 -5.15 -2.04
C GLN A 110 -8.10 -4.11 -2.68
N GLU A 111 -8.48 -4.32 -3.92
CA GLU A 111 -9.36 -3.39 -4.65
C GLU A 111 -10.82 -3.64 -4.33
N THR A 112 -11.23 -4.91 -4.37
CA THR A 112 -12.56 -5.39 -4.00
C THR A 112 -12.44 -6.65 -3.16
N ALA A 113 -13.56 -7.19 -2.70
CA ALA A 113 -13.56 -8.47 -1.99
C ALA A 113 -12.98 -9.63 -2.82
N SER A 114 -12.99 -9.49 -4.16
CA SER A 114 -12.59 -10.55 -5.08
C SER A 114 -11.20 -10.36 -5.68
N TYR A 115 -10.65 -9.15 -5.67
CA TYR A 115 -9.43 -8.82 -6.41
C TYR A 115 -8.39 -8.11 -5.57
N ALA A 116 -7.17 -8.58 -5.67
CA ALA A 116 -6.02 -7.96 -5.01
C ALA A 116 -4.79 -8.08 -5.90
N ALA A 117 -3.85 -7.15 -5.73
CA ALA A 117 -2.54 -7.20 -6.33
C ALA A 117 -1.47 -7.15 -5.25
N ILE A 118 -0.37 -7.84 -5.47
CA ILE A 118 0.78 -7.86 -4.56
C ILE A 118 2.01 -7.40 -5.34
N TYR A 119 2.77 -6.49 -4.73
CA TYR A 119 4.10 -6.13 -5.21
C TYR A 119 5.17 -6.64 -4.25
N ARG A 120 6.18 -7.30 -4.82
CA ARG A 120 7.44 -7.68 -4.17
C ARG A 120 8.60 -7.16 -5.01
N PRO A 121 9.69 -6.71 -4.38
CA PRO A 121 10.86 -6.26 -5.13
C PRO A 121 11.58 -7.41 -5.83
#